data_783d56670d49e74dadbdfef4f5fcc756
#
_entry.id   783d56670d49e74dadbdfef4f5fcc756
#
_cell.length_a   1.000
_cell.length_b   1.000
_cell.length_c   1.000
_cell.angle_alpha   90.00
_cell.angle_beta   90.00
_cell.angle_gamma   90.00
#
_symmetry.space_group_name_H-M   'P 1'
#
loop_
_entity.id
_entity.type
_entity.pdbx_description
1 polymer ?
#
loop_
_entity_poly.entity_id
_entity_poly.type
_entity_poly.pdbx_seq_one_letter_code
_entity_poly.pdbx_strand_id
1 'polypeptide(L)'
;MLNNKSVLITGGTGSFGKKFVETILVRYPNVKRLVIFSRDELKQFEMAQMYPSDKYPQIRFFLGDVRDYPRFKRACQGIDIIIHAAALKQVPAAEYNPDEFIKTNIHGAQNVIDSALGSDVKVVVALSTDKAAAPINLYG
;
A
#
# COMPACT_ATOMS: atom_id res chain seq x y z
N MET A 1 5.04 5.57 -18.56
CA MET A 1 5.03 4.27 -17.85
C MET A 1 3.73 4.06 -17.09
N LEU A 2 3.28 4.98 -16.21
CA LEU A 2 2.05 4.82 -15.42
C LEU A 2 0.81 5.54 -15.97
N ASN A 3 0.93 6.34 -17.02
CA ASN A 3 -0.22 6.95 -17.67
C ASN A 3 -1.19 5.87 -18.18
N ASN A 4 -2.49 6.12 -18.02
CA ASN A 4 -3.58 5.20 -18.34
C ASN A 4 -3.58 3.88 -17.55
N LYS A 5 -2.80 3.79 -16.45
CA LYS A 5 -2.78 2.64 -15.54
C LYS A 5 -3.53 2.92 -14.25
N SER A 6 -4.13 1.88 -13.70
CA SER A 6 -4.70 1.90 -12.35
C SER A 6 -3.67 1.35 -11.37
N VAL A 7 -3.29 2.17 -10.40
CA VAL A 7 -2.25 1.86 -9.42
C VAL A 7 -2.86 1.82 -8.02
N LEU A 8 -2.55 0.80 -7.23
CA LEU A 8 -2.90 0.73 -5.81
C LEU A 8 -1.63 0.77 -4.97
N ILE A 9 -1.60 1.63 -3.95
CA ILE A 9 -0.54 1.65 -2.95
C ILE A 9 -1.07 1.27 -1.59
N THR A 10 -0.50 0.24 -0.96
CA THR A 10 -0.75 -0.09 0.45
C THR A 10 0.16 0.74 1.34
N GLY A 11 -0.32 1.10 2.53
CA GLY A 11 0.42 2.02 3.41
C GLY A 11 0.56 3.43 2.82
N GLY A 12 -0.36 3.80 1.94
CA GLY A 12 -0.30 5.04 1.16
C GLY A 12 -0.35 6.33 1.96
N THR A 13 -0.79 6.29 3.22
CA THR A 13 -0.80 7.45 4.13
C THR A 13 0.48 7.60 4.96
N GLY A 14 1.42 6.66 4.85
CA GLY A 14 2.75 6.75 5.45
C GLY A 14 3.68 7.71 4.70
N SER A 15 4.89 7.93 5.23
CA SER A 15 5.88 8.87 4.64
C SER A 15 6.22 8.52 3.19
N PHE A 16 6.53 7.25 2.91
CA PHE A 16 6.77 6.79 1.54
C PHE A 16 5.53 6.96 0.66
N GLY A 17 4.35 6.56 1.17
CA GLY A 17 3.11 6.62 0.41
C GLY A 17 2.74 8.04 -0.01
N LYS A 18 2.86 9.01 0.90
CA LYS A 18 2.62 10.43 0.61
C LYS A 18 3.54 10.93 -0.49
N LYS A 19 4.86 10.63 -0.39
CA LYS A 19 5.83 11.04 -1.41
C LYS A 19 5.61 10.34 -2.74
N PHE A 20 5.24 9.06 -2.71
CA PHE A 20 4.89 8.32 -3.91
C PHE A 20 3.68 8.94 -4.63
N VAL A 21 2.60 9.23 -3.91
CA VAL A 21 1.38 9.85 -4.48
C VAL A 21 1.71 11.20 -5.10
N GLU A 22 2.41 12.09 -4.39
CA GLU A 22 2.86 13.38 -4.91
C GLU A 22 3.65 13.20 -6.22
N THR A 23 4.62 12.28 -6.22
CA THR A 23 5.49 12.03 -7.37
C THR A 23 4.70 11.50 -8.57
N ILE A 24 3.73 10.59 -8.34
CA ILE A 24 2.90 10.05 -9.42
C ILE A 24 2.03 11.13 -10.04
N LEU A 25 1.40 11.96 -9.24
CA LEU A 25 0.54 13.03 -9.74
C LEU A 25 1.31 14.05 -10.60
N VAL A 26 2.57 14.34 -10.24
CA VAL A 26 3.43 15.26 -11.01
C VAL A 26 3.96 14.59 -12.28
N ARG A 27 4.49 13.36 -12.18
CA ARG A 27 5.17 12.72 -13.30
C ARG A 27 4.24 11.98 -14.27
N TYR A 28 3.06 11.57 -13.78
CA TYR A 28 2.07 10.80 -14.55
C TYR A 28 0.67 11.39 -14.38
N PRO A 29 0.43 12.61 -14.87
CA PRO A 29 -0.84 13.32 -14.66
C PRO A 29 -2.04 12.57 -15.25
N ASN A 30 -1.81 11.69 -16.21
CA ASN A 30 -2.83 10.87 -16.86
C ASN A 30 -2.92 9.45 -16.26
N VAL A 31 -2.48 9.24 -15.01
CA VAL A 31 -2.76 7.98 -14.31
C VAL A 31 -4.27 7.78 -14.24
N LYS A 32 -4.76 6.60 -14.66
CA LYS A 32 -6.20 6.33 -14.77
C LYS A 32 -6.87 6.32 -13.41
N ARG A 33 -6.24 5.68 -12.43
CA ARG A 33 -6.73 5.59 -11.05
C ARG A 33 -5.55 5.38 -10.11
N LEU A 34 -5.54 6.10 -8.99
CA LEU A 34 -4.56 5.97 -7.92
C LEU A 34 -5.31 5.66 -6.62
N VAL A 35 -5.28 4.40 -6.20
CA VAL A 35 -5.94 3.92 -4.99
C VAL A 35 -4.96 3.97 -3.83
N ILE A 36 -5.32 4.71 -2.78
CA ILE A 36 -4.58 4.81 -1.52
C ILE A 36 -5.27 3.88 -0.52
N PHE A 37 -4.63 2.76 -0.21
CA PHE A 37 -5.15 1.75 0.70
C PHE A 37 -4.40 1.82 2.04
N SER A 38 -5.13 2.09 3.12
CA SER A 38 -4.56 2.17 4.47
C SER A 38 -5.61 1.95 5.55
N ARG A 39 -5.16 1.68 6.78
CA ARG A 39 -6.03 1.44 7.95
C ARG A 39 -6.48 2.71 8.65
N ASP A 40 -5.72 3.79 8.51
CA ASP A 40 -5.85 5.00 9.29
C ASP A 40 -6.81 5.97 8.59
N GLU A 41 -8.04 6.04 9.12
CA GLU A 41 -9.10 6.91 8.62
C GLU A 41 -8.72 8.39 8.71
N LEU A 42 -8.13 8.81 9.84
CA LEU A 42 -7.75 10.22 10.05
C LEU A 42 -6.70 10.67 9.03
N LYS A 43 -5.65 9.86 8.82
CA LYS A 43 -4.63 10.18 7.82
C LYS A 43 -5.16 10.17 6.39
N GLN A 44 -6.14 9.31 6.09
CA GLN A 44 -6.82 9.36 4.78
C GLN A 44 -7.63 10.65 4.64
N PHE A 45 -8.36 11.05 5.67
CA PHE A 45 -9.10 12.31 5.68
C PHE A 45 -8.19 13.52 5.47
N GLU A 46 -7.10 13.62 6.25
CA GLU A 46 -6.09 14.68 6.10
C GLU A 46 -5.51 14.72 4.68
N MET A 47 -5.18 13.55 4.13
CA MET A 47 -4.63 13.44 2.78
C MET A 47 -5.66 13.84 1.71
N ALA A 48 -6.94 13.53 1.90
CA ALA A 48 -8.02 13.92 1.01
C ALA A 48 -8.21 15.45 0.96
N GLN A 49 -7.92 16.17 2.06
CA GLN A 49 -7.93 17.63 2.05
C GLN A 49 -6.82 18.22 1.15
N MET A 50 -5.66 17.55 1.07
CA MET A 50 -4.57 17.97 0.18
C MET A 50 -4.86 17.66 -1.29
N TYR A 51 -5.66 16.63 -1.56
CA TYR A 51 -5.98 16.15 -2.90
C TYR A 51 -7.51 16.09 -3.11
N PRO A 52 -8.18 17.24 -3.16
CA PRO A 52 -9.62 17.29 -3.33
C PRO A 52 -10.06 16.70 -4.68
N SER A 53 -11.21 16.02 -4.68
CA SER A 53 -11.67 15.20 -5.81
C SER A 53 -12.02 15.97 -7.08
N ASP A 54 -12.30 17.25 -6.98
CA ASP A 54 -12.51 18.18 -8.10
C ASP A 54 -11.22 18.45 -8.89
N LYS A 55 -10.07 18.49 -8.20
CA LYS A 55 -8.75 18.69 -8.79
C LYS A 55 -8.02 17.39 -9.12
N TYR A 56 -8.28 16.35 -8.35
CA TYR A 56 -7.61 15.04 -8.44
C TYR A 56 -8.62 13.90 -8.59
N PRO A 57 -9.43 13.90 -9.66
CA PRO A 57 -10.52 12.92 -9.84
C PRO A 57 -10.04 11.47 -9.99
N GLN A 58 -8.74 11.25 -10.23
CA GLN A 58 -8.14 9.93 -10.35
C GLN A 58 -7.86 9.26 -9.00
N ILE A 59 -7.82 10.02 -7.88
CA ILE A 59 -7.51 9.46 -6.56
C ILE A 59 -8.73 8.76 -5.96
N ARG A 60 -8.48 7.66 -5.27
CA ARG A 60 -9.46 6.95 -4.46
C ARG A 60 -8.84 6.56 -3.12
N PHE A 61 -9.54 6.86 -2.04
CA PHE A 61 -9.16 6.46 -0.70
C PHE A 61 -9.95 5.21 -0.30
N PHE A 62 -9.23 4.11 -0.07
CA PHE A 62 -9.82 2.84 0.34
C PHE A 62 -9.36 2.48 1.75
N LEU A 63 -10.26 2.54 2.69
CA LEU A 63 -10.00 2.10 4.05
C LEU A 63 -9.96 0.58 4.11
N GLY A 64 -8.90 0.03 4.71
CA GLY A 64 -8.75 -1.41 4.90
C GLY A 64 -7.38 -1.81 5.43
N ASP A 65 -7.30 -3.06 5.89
CA ASP A 65 -6.09 -3.70 6.41
C ASP A 65 -5.61 -4.76 5.40
N VAL A 66 -4.31 -4.84 5.14
CA VAL A 66 -3.72 -5.88 4.28
C VAL A 66 -3.90 -7.28 4.87
N ARG A 67 -4.17 -7.40 6.18
CA ARG A 67 -4.50 -8.67 6.84
C ARG A 67 -5.90 -9.18 6.50
N ASP A 68 -6.76 -8.31 6.01
CA ASP A 68 -8.13 -8.65 5.56
C ASP A 68 -8.10 -9.00 4.06
N TYR A 69 -7.89 -10.29 3.76
CA TYR A 69 -7.84 -10.79 2.39
C TYR A 69 -9.09 -10.47 1.56
N PRO A 70 -10.32 -10.74 2.03
CA PRO A 70 -11.53 -10.42 1.26
C PRO A 70 -11.64 -8.92 0.91
N ARG A 71 -11.28 -8.05 1.85
CA ARG A 71 -11.30 -6.60 1.64
C ARG A 71 -10.23 -6.18 0.63
N PHE A 72 -9.02 -6.70 0.78
CA PHE A 72 -7.90 -6.37 -0.11
C PHE A 72 -8.15 -6.89 -1.54
N LYS A 73 -8.61 -8.13 -1.67
CA LYS A 73 -8.99 -8.71 -2.96
C LYS A 73 -10.04 -7.85 -3.71
N ARG A 74 -11.03 -7.34 -2.98
CA ARG A 74 -12.03 -6.42 -3.56
C ARG A 74 -11.39 -5.11 -4.02
N ALA A 75 -10.41 -4.59 -3.27
CA ALA A 75 -9.69 -3.36 -3.63
C ALA A 75 -8.83 -3.52 -4.90
N CYS A 76 -8.40 -4.74 -5.22
CA CYS A 76 -7.59 -5.05 -6.41
C CYS A 76 -8.39 -5.07 -7.72
N GLN A 77 -9.72 -4.95 -7.68
CA GLN A 77 -10.54 -4.98 -8.90
C GLN A 77 -10.20 -3.84 -9.85
N GLY A 78 -9.79 -4.19 -11.08
CA GLY A 78 -9.40 -3.23 -12.12
C GLY A 78 -8.11 -2.46 -11.80
N ILE A 79 -7.22 -3.04 -11.00
CA ILE A 79 -5.88 -2.54 -10.72
C ILE A 79 -4.88 -3.22 -11.65
N ASP A 80 -3.99 -2.42 -12.26
CA ASP A 80 -2.89 -2.92 -13.10
C ASP A 80 -1.61 -3.17 -12.28
N ILE A 81 -1.34 -2.29 -11.30
CA ILE A 81 -0.06 -2.27 -10.57
C ILE A 81 -0.33 -2.09 -9.08
N ILE A 82 0.31 -2.91 -8.24
CA ILE A 82 0.30 -2.77 -6.79
C ILE A 82 1.69 -2.34 -6.32
N ILE A 83 1.73 -1.30 -5.47
CA ILE A 83 2.91 -0.91 -4.70
C ILE A 83 2.64 -1.29 -3.24
N HIS A 84 3.33 -2.32 -2.75
CA HIS A 84 3.13 -2.80 -1.39
C HIS A 84 4.14 -2.16 -0.44
N ALA A 85 3.68 -1.18 0.34
CA ALA A 85 4.48 -0.43 1.30
C ALA A 85 3.94 -0.51 2.74
N ALA A 86 2.84 -1.24 2.95
CA ALA A 86 2.29 -1.45 4.29
C ALA A 86 3.17 -2.45 5.06
N ALA A 87 3.74 -2.01 6.17
CA ALA A 87 4.52 -2.85 7.08
C ALA A 87 4.55 -2.23 8.48
N LEU A 88 4.72 -3.07 9.50
CA LEU A 88 5.16 -2.66 10.83
C LEU A 88 6.70 -2.64 10.84
N LYS A 89 7.32 -1.61 11.41
CA LYS A 89 8.76 -1.33 11.22
C LYS A 89 9.53 -1.04 12.52
N GLN A 90 8.82 -0.81 13.61
CA GLN A 90 9.44 -0.45 14.88
C GLN A 90 10.00 -1.69 15.57
N VAL A 91 11.32 -1.87 15.54
CA VAL A 91 11.99 -3.05 16.10
C VAL A 91 11.65 -3.29 17.56
N PRO A 92 11.70 -2.28 18.47
CA PRO A 92 11.31 -2.51 19.86
C PRO A 92 9.86 -2.98 20.01
N ALA A 93 8.95 -2.52 19.16
CA ALA A 93 7.56 -2.98 19.19
C ALA A 93 7.42 -4.43 18.68
N ALA A 94 8.30 -4.90 17.80
CA ALA A 94 8.31 -6.27 17.31
C ALA A 94 8.64 -7.27 18.44
N GLU A 95 9.56 -6.93 19.31
CA GLU A 95 9.96 -7.78 20.44
C GLU A 95 8.79 -8.04 21.40
N TYR A 96 7.91 -7.06 21.59
CA TYR A 96 6.72 -7.19 22.46
C TYR A 96 5.47 -7.68 21.72
N ASN A 97 5.43 -7.56 20.40
CA ASN A 97 4.24 -7.88 19.59
C ASN A 97 4.61 -8.70 18.35
N PRO A 98 5.30 -9.85 18.50
CA PRO A 98 5.80 -10.61 17.36
C PRO A 98 4.69 -11.06 16.40
N ASP A 99 3.55 -11.53 16.94
CA ASP A 99 2.42 -11.99 16.14
C ASP A 99 1.82 -10.90 15.24
N GLU A 100 1.79 -9.65 15.71
CA GLU A 100 1.27 -8.53 14.92
C GLU A 100 2.19 -8.20 13.74
N PHE A 101 3.51 -8.35 13.92
CA PHE A 101 4.49 -8.21 12.84
C PHE A 101 4.37 -9.34 11.83
N ILE A 102 4.23 -10.59 12.29
CA ILE A 102 4.01 -11.75 11.41
C ILE A 102 2.70 -11.57 10.60
N LYS A 103 1.60 -11.23 11.28
CA LYS A 103 0.31 -11.00 10.62
C LYS A 103 0.36 -9.90 9.56
N THR A 104 1.06 -8.81 9.83
CA THR A 104 1.12 -7.67 8.92
C THR A 104 2.16 -7.88 7.83
N ASN A 105 3.40 -8.23 8.20
CA ASN A 105 4.53 -8.24 7.26
C ASN A 105 4.60 -9.54 6.45
N ILE A 106 4.13 -10.67 7.00
CA ILE A 106 4.13 -11.97 6.30
C ILE A 106 2.76 -12.25 5.71
N HIS A 107 1.73 -12.42 6.56
CA HIS A 107 0.39 -12.77 6.06
C HIS A 107 -0.23 -11.63 5.24
N GLY A 108 0.02 -10.37 5.61
CA GLY A 108 -0.41 -9.23 4.81
C GLY A 108 0.23 -9.22 3.42
N ALA A 109 1.53 -9.52 3.32
CA ALA A 109 2.22 -9.65 2.04
C ALA A 109 1.70 -10.84 1.22
N GLN A 110 1.42 -11.98 1.87
CA GLN A 110 0.81 -13.14 1.22
C GLN A 110 -0.57 -12.78 0.65
N ASN A 111 -1.42 -12.10 1.41
CA ASN A 111 -2.73 -11.64 0.93
C ASN A 111 -2.61 -10.73 -0.31
N VAL A 112 -1.58 -9.89 -0.37
CA VAL A 112 -1.30 -9.05 -1.54
C VAL A 112 -0.95 -9.91 -2.75
N ILE A 113 -0.09 -10.91 -2.58
CA ILE A 113 0.30 -11.85 -3.65
C ILE A 113 -0.91 -12.63 -4.15
N ASP A 114 -1.67 -13.25 -3.24
CA ASP A 114 -2.83 -14.08 -3.59
C ASP A 114 -3.93 -13.25 -4.28
N SER A 115 -4.11 -12.01 -3.84
CA SER A 115 -5.06 -11.09 -4.49
C SER A 115 -4.60 -10.68 -5.89
N ALA A 116 -3.31 -10.48 -6.09
CA ALA A 116 -2.73 -10.16 -7.39
C ALA A 116 -2.84 -11.34 -8.36
N LEU A 117 -2.52 -12.56 -7.90
CA LEU A 117 -2.63 -13.78 -8.71
C LEU A 117 -4.08 -14.09 -9.11
N GLY A 118 -5.04 -13.77 -8.26
CA GLY A 118 -6.47 -13.96 -8.50
C GLY A 118 -7.18 -12.77 -9.17
N SER A 119 -6.45 -11.85 -9.81
CA SER A 119 -6.98 -10.64 -10.44
C SER A 119 -6.23 -10.27 -11.72
N ASP A 120 -6.57 -9.13 -12.33
CA ASP A 120 -5.92 -8.62 -13.55
C ASP A 120 -4.61 -7.84 -13.28
N VAL A 121 -4.11 -7.85 -12.07
CA VAL A 121 -2.85 -7.17 -11.69
C VAL A 121 -1.69 -7.74 -12.52
N LYS A 122 -0.91 -6.84 -13.12
CA LYS A 122 0.23 -7.20 -13.98
C LYS A 122 1.57 -7.12 -13.26
N VAL A 123 1.68 -6.23 -12.28
CA VAL A 123 2.94 -5.96 -11.56
C VAL A 123 2.67 -5.72 -10.09
N VAL A 124 3.46 -6.35 -9.25
CA VAL A 124 3.54 -6.06 -7.81
C VAL A 124 4.98 -5.63 -7.50
N VAL A 125 5.13 -4.46 -6.90
CA VAL A 125 6.41 -3.98 -6.38
C VAL A 125 6.28 -3.89 -4.86
N ALA A 126 7.06 -4.66 -4.13
CA ALA A 126 7.08 -4.64 -2.67
C ALA A 126 8.34 -3.94 -2.16
N LEU A 127 8.18 -3.13 -1.10
CA LEU A 127 9.31 -2.57 -0.37
C LEU A 127 9.95 -3.66 0.48
N SER A 128 11.28 -3.67 0.52
CA SER A 128 12.08 -4.51 1.38
C SER A 128 12.84 -3.66 2.42
N THR A 129 13.68 -4.30 3.21
CA THR A 129 14.50 -3.67 4.26
C THR A 129 15.91 -4.22 4.22
N ASP A 130 16.88 -3.37 4.54
CA ASP A 130 18.28 -3.75 4.77
C ASP A 130 18.46 -4.69 5.97
N LYS A 131 17.54 -4.61 6.95
CA LYS A 131 17.54 -5.45 8.16
C LYS A 131 17.30 -6.94 7.87
N ALA A 132 16.79 -7.28 6.69
CA ALA A 132 16.66 -8.66 6.22
C ALA A 132 18.02 -9.29 5.84
N ALA A 133 19.06 -8.47 5.65
CA ALA A 133 20.42 -8.95 5.40
C ALA A 133 21.12 -9.22 6.75
N ALA A 134 21.47 -10.49 7.02
CA ALA A 134 22.03 -10.95 8.28
C ALA A 134 21.15 -10.56 9.50
N PRO A 135 19.91 -11.07 9.59
CA PRO A 135 18.94 -10.64 10.61
C PRO A 135 19.42 -11.02 12.01
N ILE A 136 19.24 -10.10 12.97
CA ILE A 136 19.61 -10.28 14.38
C ILE A 136 18.41 -10.28 15.33
N ASN A 137 17.21 -10.10 14.78
CA ASN A 137 15.94 -10.09 15.52
C ASN A 137 14.78 -10.53 14.62
N LEU A 138 13.58 -10.64 15.21
CA LEU A 138 12.37 -11.06 14.49
C LEU A 138 12.04 -10.17 13.28
N TYR A 139 12.33 -8.87 13.37
CA TYR A 139 11.99 -7.94 12.28
C TYR A 139 12.81 -8.21 11.01
N GLY A 140 14.08 -8.54 11.14
CA GLY A 140 14.97 -8.90 10.01
C GLY A 140 14.71 -10.29 9.48
#